data_14133c7b01b901db7b741227962eb7fa
#
_entry.id   14133c7b01b901db7b741227962eb7fa
#
_cell.length_a   1.000
_cell.length_b   1.000
_cell.length_c   1.000
_cell.angle_alpha   90.00
_cell.angle_beta   90.00
_cell.angle_gamma   90.00
#
_symmetry.space_group_name_H-M   'P 1'
#
loop_
_entity.id
_entity.type
_entity.pdbx_description
1 polymer ?
#
loop_
_entity_poly.entity_id
_entity_poly.type
_entity_poly.pdbx_seq_one_letter_code
_entity_poly.pdbx_strand_id
1 'polypeptide(L)'
;MSRLFGEMRQIAFVVRDLEATLEYWTDTLGVGPFFLLRDLVPENYRYREKPAPGPRLTVALGYSGEFQVEVIAQHDDHPSAYRDFLVAGREGFQHVSSWMTRAEYDRERERIRARGTIAVHEGAIPGSGIRFAYFATDAAPGGFLYEIAEVKEPAPYEMMMKIREAARSWDGTKPIREITEL
;
A
#
# COMPACT_ATOMS: atom_id res chain seq x y z
N MET A 1 17.91 7.38 -0.90
CA MET A 1 17.64 6.16 -1.72
C MET A 1 18.22 4.95 -1.02
N SER A 2 17.44 3.91 -0.84
CA SER A 2 17.95 2.63 -0.35
C SER A 2 18.87 1.98 -1.41
N ARG A 3 20.04 1.47 -0.99
CA ARG A 3 20.94 0.74 -1.90
C ARG A 3 20.37 -0.59 -2.40
N LEU A 4 19.35 -1.11 -1.72
CA LEU A 4 18.76 -2.43 -1.98
C LEU A 4 17.36 -2.30 -2.60
N PHE A 5 16.53 -1.41 -2.06
CA PHE A 5 15.13 -1.28 -2.44
C PHE A 5 14.85 -0.06 -3.35
N GLY A 6 15.89 0.74 -3.63
CA GLY A 6 15.73 1.94 -4.43
C GLY A 6 15.05 3.07 -3.64
N GLU A 7 14.19 3.80 -4.30
CA GLU A 7 13.50 4.96 -3.76
C GLU A 7 12.20 4.55 -3.05
N MET A 8 11.97 5.06 -1.84
CA MET A 8 10.66 4.98 -1.20
C MET A 8 9.71 5.93 -1.91
N ARG A 9 8.55 5.42 -2.31
CA ARG A 9 7.56 6.15 -3.13
C ARG A 9 6.22 6.31 -2.44
N GLN A 10 5.97 5.54 -1.37
CA GLN A 10 4.68 5.50 -0.69
C GLN A 10 4.86 5.40 0.82
N ILE A 11 3.98 6.08 1.54
CA ILE A 11 3.71 5.88 2.95
C ILE A 11 2.28 5.40 3.13
N ALA A 12 2.06 4.46 4.04
CA ALA A 12 0.76 3.86 4.20
C ALA A 12 0.28 3.81 5.65
N PHE A 13 -1.00 4.04 5.79
CA PHE A 13 -1.73 4.09 7.06
C PHE A 13 -2.81 3.02 7.08
N VAL A 14 -2.88 2.27 8.16
CA VAL A 14 -3.92 1.28 8.41
C VAL A 14 -4.85 1.80 9.49
N VAL A 15 -6.14 1.88 9.17
CA VAL A 15 -7.12 2.57 10.00
C VAL A 15 -8.41 1.77 10.15
N ARG A 16 -9.16 2.04 11.22
CA ARG A 16 -10.51 1.48 11.44
C ARG A 16 -11.57 2.31 10.76
N ASP A 17 -11.43 3.63 10.85
CA ASP A 17 -12.36 4.60 10.26
C ASP A 17 -11.70 5.27 9.06
N LEU A 18 -11.99 4.74 7.88
CA LEU A 18 -11.46 5.26 6.63
C LEU A 18 -12.02 6.65 6.32
N GLU A 19 -13.31 6.86 6.53
CA GLU A 19 -14.00 8.12 6.17
C GLU A 19 -13.46 9.26 7.01
N ALA A 20 -13.44 9.13 8.33
CA ALA A 20 -12.90 10.15 9.22
C ALA A 20 -11.41 10.44 8.94
N THR A 21 -10.64 9.40 8.59
CA THR A 21 -9.23 9.59 8.23
C THR A 21 -9.08 10.37 6.93
N LEU A 22 -9.84 10.05 5.89
CA LEU A 22 -9.78 10.76 4.61
C LEU A 22 -10.27 12.20 4.74
N GLU A 23 -11.33 12.46 5.51
CA GLU A 23 -11.80 13.80 5.83
C GLU A 23 -10.68 14.63 6.50
N TYR A 24 -9.97 14.05 7.46
CA TYR A 24 -8.84 14.74 8.09
C TYR A 24 -7.72 15.07 7.09
N TRP A 25 -7.37 14.12 6.19
CA TRP A 25 -6.36 14.35 5.16
C TRP A 25 -6.77 15.44 4.18
N THR A 26 -8.03 15.45 3.74
CA THR A 26 -8.50 16.40 2.73
C THR A 26 -8.81 17.78 3.31
N ASP A 27 -9.51 17.85 4.42
CA ASP A 27 -10.02 19.11 4.97
C ASP A 27 -9.00 19.79 5.88
N THR A 28 -8.25 19.02 6.67
CA THR A 28 -7.29 19.60 7.63
C THR A 28 -5.90 19.72 7.03
N LEU A 29 -5.41 18.69 6.32
CA LEU A 29 -4.07 18.68 5.75
C LEU A 29 -4.01 19.19 4.30
N GLY A 30 -5.15 19.32 3.63
CA GLY A 30 -5.24 19.79 2.25
C GLY A 30 -4.58 18.81 1.25
N VAL A 31 -4.57 17.51 1.56
CA VAL A 31 -4.01 16.46 0.71
C VAL A 31 -5.14 15.70 0.02
N GLY A 32 -5.12 15.69 -1.31
CA GLY A 32 -6.13 14.98 -2.12
C GLY A 32 -5.98 15.30 -3.61
N PRO A 33 -6.93 14.84 -4.47
CA PRO A 33 -8.02 13.93 -4.10
C PRO A 33 -7.52 12.52 -3.80
N PHE A 34 -8.29 11.74 -3.04
CA PHE A 34 -8.05 10.31 -2.87
C PHE A 34 -8.93 9.50 -3.81
N PHE A 35 -8.32 8.47 -4.42
CA PHE A 35 -9.00 7.50 -5.29
C PHE A 35 -9.17 6.17 -4.57
N LEU A 36 -10.40 5.68 -4.52
CA LEU A 36 -10.77 4.47 -3.79
C LEU A 36 -10.78 3.23 -4.69
N LEU A 37 -10.12 2.17 -4.20
CA LEU A 37 -10.26 0.80 -4.68
C LEU A 37 -11.06 0.05 -3.61
N ARG A 38 -12.36 -0.17 -3.88
CA ARG A 38 -13.27 -0.85 -2.94
C ARG A 38 -13.28 -2.36 -3.17
N ASP A 39 -13.59 -3.08 -2.11
CA ASP A 39 -13.76 -4.55 -2.11
C ASP A 39 -12.59 -5.30 -2.76
N LEU A 40 -11.38 -4.73 -2.63
CA LEU A 40 -10.17 -5.34 -3.12
C LEU A 40 -9.84 -6.58 -2.30
N VAL A 41 -9.73 -7.74 -2.96
CA VAL A 41 -9.30 -9.00 -2.35
C VAL A 41 -8.06 -9.48 -3.09
N PRO A 42 -6.87 -9.45 -2.49
CA PRO A 42 -5.65 -9.88 -3.16
C PRO A 42 -5.70 -11.34 -3.61
N GLU A 43 -5.18 -11.59 -4.82
CA GLU A 43 -5.02 -12.93 -5.39
C GLU A 43 -3.69 -13.56 -5.00
N ASN A 44 -3.61 -14.90 -5.06
CA ASN A 44 -2.41 -15.68 -4.71
C ASN A 44 -1.85 -15.30 -3.34
N TYR A 45 -2.75 -14.95 -2.43
CA TYR A 45 -2.40 -14.37 -1.13
C TYR A 45 -1.75 -15.41 -0.21
N ARG A 46 -0.72 -14.98 0.46
CA ARG A 46 0.00 -15.74 1.48
C ARG A 46 0.19 -14.88 2.73
N TYR A 47 -0.07 -15.48 3.87
CA TYR A 47 0.21 -14.88 5.16
C TYR A 47 1.25 -15.74 5.89
N ARG A 48 2.39 -15.12 6.29
CA ARG A 48 3.54 -15.82 6.89
C ARG A 48 3.93 -17.06 6.09
N GLU A 49 4.09 -16.88 4.77
CA GLU A 49 4.46 -17.89 3.77
C GLU A 49 3.44 -19.04 3.58
N LYS A 50 2.30 -19.02 4.24
CA LYS A 50 1.23 -20.02 4.06
C LYS A 50 0.12 -19.46 3.19
N PRO A 51 -0.42 -20.23 2.24
CA PRO A 51 -1.63 -19.83 1.53
C PRO A 51 -2.75 -19.47 2.52
N ALA A 52 -3.41 -18.36 2.28
CA ALA A 52 -4.50 -17.86 3.12
C ALA A 52 -5.55 -17.17 2.24
N PRO A 53 -6.80 -17.03 2.72
CA PRO A 53 -7.77 -16.16 2.06
C PRO A 53 -7.28 -14.72 2.10
N GLY A 54 -7.41 -14.01 0.97
CA GLY A 54 -7.06 -12.59 0.90
C GLY A 54 -8.02 -11.75 1.76
N PRO A 55 -7.53 -10.73 2.48
CA PRO A 55 -8.39 -9.81 3.21
C PRO A 55 -9.21 -8.94 2.25
N ARG A 56 -10.46 -8.62 2.63
CA ARG A 56 -11.29 -7.67 1.89
C ARG A 56 -10.97 -6.25 2.36
N LEU A 57 -10.48 -5.44 1.43
CA LEU A 57 -9.92 -4.13 1.72
C LEU A 57 -10.68 -3.02 0.98
N THR A 58 -10.66 -1.81 1.56
CA THR A 58 -10.73 -0.57 0.80
C THR A 58 -9.38 0.12 0.91
N VAL A 59 -8.82 0.49 -0.24
CA VAL A 59 -7.56 1.21 -0.35
C VAL A 59 -7.83 2.57 -0.96
N ALA A 60 -7.37 3.62 -0.31
CA ALA A 60 -7.44 5.00 -0.81
C ALA A 60 -6.03 5.48 -1.17
N LEU A 61 -5.86 5.97 -2.41
CA LEU A 61 -4.59 6.47 -2.92
C LEU A 61 -4.68 7.97 -3.21
N GLY A 62 -3.80 8.74 -2.59
CA GLY A 62 -3.63 10.18 -2.83
C GLY A 62 -2.15 10.53 -2.95
N TYR A 63 -1.84 11.81 -3.17
CA TYR A 63 -0.46 12.28 -3.26
C TYR A 63 -0.22 13.57 -2.49
N SER A 64 0.94 13.66 -1.85
CA SER A 64 1.52 14.89 -1.34
C SER A 64 2.88 15.10 -2.03
N GLY A 65 2.91 15.94 -3.08
CA GLY A 65 4.08 16.12 -3.93
C GLY A 65 4.45 14.84 -4.68
N GLU A 66 5.66 14.32 -4.42
CA GLU A 66 6.16 13.09 -5.04
C GLU A 66 5.80 11.83 -4.25
N PHE A 67 5.32 11.99 -3.01
CA PHE A 67 4.97 10.88 -2.14
C PHE A 67 3.51 10.48 -2.30
N GLN A 68 3.29 9.19 -2.56
CA GLN A 68 1.95 8.62 -2.49
C GLN A 68 1.58 8.38 -1.03
N VAL A 69 0.38 8.79 -0.67
CA VAL A 69 -0.27 8.50 0.61
C VAL A 69 -1.30 7.42 0.37
N GLU A 70 -1.17 6.32 1.07
CA GLU A 70 -2.13 5.21 1.03
C GLU A 70 -2.83 5.09 2.38
N VAL A 71 -4.16 4.95 2.35
CA VAL A 71 -4.95 4.66 3.55
C VAL A 71 -5.74 3.37 3.32
N ILE A 72 -5.60 2.42 4.24
CA ILE A 72 -6.14 1.06 4.12
C ILE A 72 -7.10 0.77 5.27
N ALA A 73 -8.29 0.28 4.93
CA ALA A 73 -9.21 -0.34 5.88
C ALA A 73 -9.51 -1.78 5.49
N GLN A 74 -9.42 -2.71 6.44
CA GLN A 74 -9.80 -4.10 6.27
C GLN A 74 -11.21 -4.34 6.82
N HIS A 75 -12.06 -5.04 6.05
CA HIS A 75 -13.48 -5.23 6.34
C HIS A 75 -13.88 -6.63 6.81
N ASP A 76 -12.89 -7.51 7.00
CA ASP A 76 -13.11 -8.88 7.48
C ASP A 76 -12.03 -9.28 8.50
N ASP A 77 -12.12 -10.52 9.00
CA ASP A 77 -11.18 -11.07 9.97
C ASP A 77 -10.11 -11.98 9.34
N HIS A 78 -9.93 -11.95 8.03
CA HIS A 78 -8.90 -12.75 7.38
C HIS A 78 -7.51 -12.34 7.86
N PRO A 79 -6.56 -13.30 8.00
CA PRO A 79 -5.25 -13.02 8.55
C PRO A 79 -4.45 -12.12 7.60
N SER A 80 -3.91 -11.03 8.14
CA SER A 80 -3.08 -10.08 7.40
C SER A 80 -2.19 -9.28 8.33
N ALA A 81 -1.17 -8.62 7.79
CA ALA A 81 -0.38 -7.65 8.52
C ALA A 81 -1.19 -6.41 8.96
N TYR A 82 -2.28 -6.09 8.25
CA TYR A 82 -3.18 -5.01 8.61
C TYR A 82 -3.97 -5.35 9.88
N ARG A 83 -4.56 -6.55 9.89
CA ARG A 83 -5.30 -7.05 11.06
C ARG A 83 -4.38 -7.21 12.27
N ASP A 84 -3.18 -7.77 12.11
CA ASP A 84 -2.21 -7.89 13.20
C ASP A 84 -1.91 -6.54 13.84
N PHE A 85 -1.74 -5.49 13.01
CA PHE A 85 -1.47 -4.12 13.44
C PHE A 85 -2.63 -3.56 14.28
N LEU A 86 -3.87 -3.71 13.80
CA LEU A 86 -5.07 -3.24 14.49
C LEU A 86 -5.36 -4.02 15.78
N VAL A 87 -5.18 -5.36 15.78
CA VAL A 87 -5.37 -6.22 16.96
C VAL A 87 -4.33 -5.90 18.05
N ALA A 88 -3.12 -5.49 17.66
CA ALA A 88 -2.09 -5.02 18.59
C ALA A 88 -2.41 -3.64 19.21
N GLY A 89 -3.60 -3.07 18.94
CA GLY A 89 -4.01 -1.77 19.44
C GLY A 89 -3.37 -0.59 18.71
N ARG A 90 -2.71 -0.85 17.57
CA ARG A 90 -2.05 0.17 16.74
C ARG A 90 -3.01 0.63 15.65
N GLU A 91 -2.83 1.88 15.22
CA GLU A 91 -3.56 2.50 14.11
C GLU A 91 -2.71 3.64 13.54
N GLY A 92 -2.85 3.94 12.26
CA GLY A 92 -2.08 4.97 11.59
C GLY A 92 -0.92 4.41 10.77
N PHE A 93 0.24 5.08 10.78
CA PHE A 93 1.39 4.70 9.96
C PHE A 93 1.82 3.25 10.20
N GLN A 94 1.83 2.45 9.11
CA GLN A 94 2.13 1.03 9.18
C GLN A 94 3.31 0.61 8.30
N HIS A 95 3.41 1.12 7.07
CA HIS A 95 4.48 0.73 6.17
C HIS A 95 4.95 1.83 5.22
N VAL A 96 6.11 1.59 4.62
CA VAL A 96 6.64 2.32 3.47
C VAL A 96 6.79 1.37 2.30
N SER A 97 6.63 1.87 1.06
CA SER A 97 6.76 1.05 -0.14
C SER A 97 7.82 1.60 -1.10
N SER A 98 8.61 0.68 -1.67
CA SER A 98 9.44 0.92 -2.84
C SER A 98 8.87 0.23 -4.06
N TRP A 99 8.79 0.95 -5.17
CA TRP A 99 8.26 0.46 -6.42
C TRP A 99 9.34 -0.12 -7.31
N MET A 100 9.03 -1.23 -7.93
CA MET A 100 9.97 -2.03 -8.72
C MET A 100 9.36 -2.43 -10.05
N THR A 101 10.23 -2.70 -11.04
CA THR A 101 9.88 -3.50 -12.20
C THR A 101 9.75 -4.97 -11.80
N ARG A 102 9.14 -5.79 -12.65
CA ARG A 102 9.03 -7.24 -12.44
C ARG A 102 10.38 -7.89 -12.14
N ALA A 103 11.39 -7.59 -12.93
CA ALA A 103 12.72 -8.16 -12.77
C ALA A 103 13.41 -7.71 -11.47
N GLU A 104 13.20 -6.45 -11.05
CA GLU A 104 13.71 -5.94 -9.76
C GLU A 104 13.00 -6.64 -8.60
N TYR A 105 11.66 -6.79 -8.67
CA TYR A 105 10.86 -7.45 -7.65
C TYR A 105 11.33 -8.90 -7.43
N ASP A 106 11.46 -9.68 -8.51
CA ASP A 106 11.88 -11.08 -8.43
C ASP A 106 13.28 -11.21 -7.80
N ARG A 107 14.22 -10.37 -8.24
CA ARG A 107 15.58 -10.34 -7.69
C ARG A 107 15.61 -9.99 -6.20
N GLU A 108 14.90 -8.94 -5.81
CA GLU A 108 14.91 -8.47 -4.43
C GLU A 108 14.14 -9.41 -3.51
N ARG A 109 13.02 -10.00 -3.98
CA ARG A 109 12.28 -11.03 -3.23
C ARG A 109 13.17 -12.24 -2.93
N GLU A 110 13.92 -12.74 -3.92
CA GLU A 110 14.86 -13.87 -3.73
C GLU A 110 16.03 -13.49 -2.81
N ARG A 111 16.61 -12.30 -2.98
CA ARG A 111 17.69 -11.80 -2.13
C ARG A 111 17.28 -11.71 -0.65
N ILE A 112 16.07 -11.25 -0.36
CA ILE A 112 15.54 -11.16 1.01
C ILE A 112 15.33 -12.56 1.58
N ARG A 113 14.75 -13.46 0.78
CA ARG A 113 14.53 -14.86 1.15
C ARG A 113 15.83 -15.59 1.46
N ALA A 114 16.87 -15.40 0.64
CA ALA A 114 18.19 -16.01 0.84
C ALA A 114 18.87 -15.57 2.16
N ARG A 115 18.40 -14.47 2.78
CA ARG A 115 18.84 -14.01 4.10
C ARG A 115 18.00 -14.54 5.26
N GLY A 116 17.07 -15.45 4.97
CA GLY A 116 16.18 -16.02 5.98
C GLY A 116 15.01 -15.09 6.40
N THR A 117 14.81 -13.97 5.71
CA THR A 117 13.68 -13.07 6.00
C THR A 117 12.46 -13.55 5.24
N ILE A 118 11.38 -13.82 5.96
CA ILE A 118 10.08 -14.22 5.40
C ILE A 118 9.19 -12.99 5.14
N ALA A 119 8.32 -13.10 4.15
CA ALA A 119 7.26 -12.11 3.97
C ALA A 119 6.20 -12.28 5.07
N VAL A 120 5.81 -11.18 5.69
CA VAL A 120 4.69 -11.15 6.66
C VAL A 120 3.40 -11.48 5.93
N HIS A 121 3.18 -10.84 4.79
CA HIS A 121 2.18 -11.23 3.80
C HIS A 121 2.61 -10.80 2.39
N GLU A 122 2.06 -11.45 1.39
CA GLU A 122 2.33 -11.20 -0.02
C GLU A 122 1.12 -11.60 -0.87
N GLY A 123 1.01 -11.04 -2.05
CA GLY A 123 -0.09 -11.35 -2.99
C GLY A 123 0.01 -10.54 -4.27
N ALA A 124 -1.09 -10.51 -5.02
CA ALA A 124 -1.23 -9.69 -6.22
C ALA A 124 -2.55 -8.92 -6.20
N ILE A 125 -2.53 -7.71 -6.73
CA ILE A 125 -3.74 -6.87 -6.87
C ILE A 125 -4.52 -7.36 -8.10
N PRO A 126 -5.80 -7.75 -7.94
CA PRO A 126 -6.63 -8.25 -9.02
C PRO A 126 -6.69 -7.29 -10.22
N GLY A 127 -6.64 -7.83 -11.42
CA GLY A 127 -6.77 -7.08 -12.66
C GLY A 127 -5.56 -6.22 -13.06
N SER A 128 -4.74 -5.76 -12.11
CA SER A 128 -3.54 -4.97 -12.39
C SER A 128 -2.27 -5.82 -12.51
N GLY A 129 -2.26 -7.00 -11.89
CA GLY A 129 -1.10 -7.87 -11.81
C GLY A 129 0.04 -7.33 -10.93
N ILE A 130 -0.17 -6.24 -10.19
CA ILE A 130 0.80 -5.70 -9.23
C ILE A 130 1.01 -6.73 -8.12
N ARG A 131 2.22 -7.30 -8.04
CA ARG A 131 2.61 -8.12 -6.90
C ARG A 131 3.19 -7.27 -5.80
N PHE A 132 2.94 -7.66 -4.56
CA PHE A 132 3.46 -7.00 -3.38
C PHE A 132 3.97 -8.03 -2.36
N ALA A 133 4.95 -7.62 -1.55
CA ALA A 133 5.42 -8.40 -0.39
C ALA A 133 5.90 -7.46 0.72
N TYR A 134 5.49 -7.77 1.95
CA TYR A 134 5.78 -6.97 3.14
C TYR A 134 6.76 -7.71 4.05
N PHE A 135 7.72 -6.96 4.58
CA PHE A 135 8.77 -7.47 5.47
C PHE A 135 8.79 -6.68 6.76
N ALA A 136 8.93 -7.38 7.90
CA ALA A 136 9.08 -6.72 9.18
C ALA A 136 10.45 -6.03 9.31
N THR A 137 10.46 -4.88 9.99
CA THR A 137 11.69 -4.15 10.34
C THR A 137 11.94 -4.32 11.83
N ASP A 138 12.22 -5.54 12.26
CA ASP A 138 12.27 -5.95 13.69
C ASP A 138 13.34 -5.23 14.52
N ALA A 139 14.25 -4.50 13.86
CA ALA A 139 15.32 -3.77 14.54
C ALA A 139 14.85 -2.48 15.25
N ALA A 140 13.61 -2.04 15.03
CA ALA A 140 13.09 -0.80 15.60
C ALA A 140 11.91 -1.09 16.55
N PRO A 141 11.95 -0.69 17.83
CA PRO A 141 10.80 -0.75 18.71
C PRO A 141 9.60 0.01 18.10
N GLY A 142 8.45 -0.64 17.99
CA GLY A 142 7.29 -0.09 17.29
C GLY A 142 7.44 -0.07 15.76
N GLY A 143 8.30 -0.92 15.21
CA GLY A 143 8.71 -0.97 13.81
C GLY A 143 7.56 -0.91 12.81
N PHE A 144 7.87 -0.35 11.66
CA PHE A 144 7.01 -0.34 10.48
C PHE A 144 7.34 -1.55 9.58
N LEU A 145 6.49 -1.83 8.63
CA LEU A 145 6.77 -2.81 7.59
C LEU A 145 7.41 -2.12 6.37
N TYR A 146 8.22 -2.87 5.66
CA TYR A 146 8.76 -2.46 4.38
C TYR A 146 8.11 -3.28 3.27
N GLU A 147 7.48 -2.59 2.33
CA GLU A 147 6.88 -3.19 1.15
C GLU A 147 7.79 -3.05 -0.08
N ILE A 148 7.84 -4.08 -0.89
CA ILE A 148 8.24 -4.00 -2.28
C ILE A 148 7.02 -4.29 -3.16
N ALA A 149 6.78 -3.47 -4.18
CA ALA A 149 5.63 -3.59 -5.05
C ALA A 149 6.01 -3.45 -6.53
N GLU A 150 5.44 -4.31 -7.40
CA GLU A 150 5.68 -4.34 -8.84
C GLU A 150 4.88 -3.24 -9.56
N VAL A 151 5.16 -1.97 -9.27
CA VAL A 151 4.42 -0.82 -9.78
C VAL A 151 5.07 -0.20 -11.03
N LYS A 152 6.37 -0.40 -11.27
CA LYS A 152 7.09 0.25 -12.39
C LYS A 152 6.83 -0.39 -13.77
N GLU A 153 5.92 -1.34 -13.87
CA GLU A 153 5.43 -1.81 -15.17
C GLU A 153 4.52 -0.73 -15.80
N PRO A 154 4.45 -0.64 -17.15
CA PRO A 154 3.86 0.53 -17.81
C PRO A 154 2.45 0.89 -17.34
N ALA A 155 1.52 -0.05 -17.33
CA ALA A 155 0.12 0.24 -17.00
C ALA A 155 -0.09 0.60 -15.51
N PRO A 156 0.45 -0.14 -14.52
CA PRO A 156 0.40 0.28 -13.12
C PRO A 156 1.05 1.64 -12.88
N TYR A 157 2.22 1.88 -13.46
CA TYR A 157 2.93 3.14 -13.27
C TYR A 157 2.14 4.33 -13.86
N GLU A 158 1.56 4.16 -15.05
CA GLU A 158 0.72 5.19 -15.68
C GLU A 158 -0.48 5.55 -14.78
N MET A 159 -1.16 4.54 -14.20
CA MET A 159 -2.25 4.77 -13.26
C MET A 159 -1.79 5.61 -12.06
N MET A 160 -0.66 5.27 -11.44
CA MET A 160 -0.13 6.05 -10.32
C MET A 160 0.21 7.48 -10.71
N MET A 161 0.71 7.70 -11.92
CA MET A 161 1.02 9.05 -12.41
C MET A 161 -0.24 9.87 -12.70
N LYS A 162 -1.34 9.26 -13.15
CA LYS A 162 -2.63 9.93 -13.29
C LYS A 162 -3.18 10.41 -11.94
N ILE A 163 -3.12 9.57 -10.91
CA ILE A 163 -3.51 9.96 -9.54
C ILE A 163 -2.66 11.16 -9.07
N ARG A 164 -1.35 11.11 -9.29
CA ARG A 164 -0.44 12.19 -8.94
C ARG A 164 -0.76 13.49 -9.67
N GLU A 165 -1.05 13.43 -10.96
CA GLU A 165 -1.42 14.61 -11.73
C GLU A 165 -2.74 15.21 -11.27
N ALA A 166 -3.72 14.37 -10.92
CA ALA A 166 -4.97 14.83 -10.31
C ALA A 166 -4.73 15.58 -8.99
N ALA A 167 -3.77 15.12 -8.17
CA ALA A 167 -3.40 15.81 -6.94
C ALA A 167 -2.72 17.17 -7.18
N ARG A 168 -1.90 17.28 -8.24
CA ARG A 168 -1.20 18.55 -8.58
C ARG A 168 -2.16 19.67 -9.00
N SER A 169 -3.27 19.32 -9.64
CA SER A 169 -4.27 20.24 -10.15
C SER A 169 -5.54 20.33 -9.28
N TRP A 170 -5.52 19.68 -8.09
CA TRP A 170 -6.70 19.62 -7.23
C TRP A 170 -7.05 20.99 -6.63
N ASP A 171 -8.31 21.37 -6.78
CA ASP A 171 -8.87 22.64 -6.33
C ASP A 171 -9.64 22.55 -4.99
N GLY A 172 -9.59 21.40 -4.32
CA GLY A 172 -10.34 21.10 -3.10
C GLY A 172 -11.73 20.50 -3.34
N THR A 173 -12.20 20.43 -4.59
CA THR A 173 -13.51 19.82 -4.90
C THR A 173 -13.40 18.32 -5.12
N LYS A 174 -14.50 17.59 -4.85
CA LYS A 174 -14.57 16.13 -4.98
C LYS A 174 -13.33 15.43 -4.37
N PRO A 175 -13.12 15.59 -3.06
CA PRO A 175 -11.92 15.12 -2.39
C PRO A 175 -11.78 13.58 -2.42
N ILE A 176 -12.88 12.85 -2.54
CA ILE A 176 -12.94 11.40 -2.62
C ILE A 176 -13.56 11.01 -3.97
N ARG A 177 -12.90 10.12 -4.69
CA ARG A 177 -13.26 9.65 -6.04
C ARG A 177 -13.11 8.14 -6.12
N GLU A 178 -13.87 7.51 -7.01
CA GLU A 178 -13.63 6.10 -7.32
C GLU A 178 -12.46 5.97 -8.32
N ILE A 179 -11.68 4.87 -8.24
CA ILE A 179 -10.54 4.65 -9.14
C ILE A 179 -10.96 4.60 -10.61
N THR A 180 -12.21 4.25 -10.87
CA THR A 180 -12.79 4.23 -12.23
C THR A 180 -13.03 5.62 -12.83
N GLU A 181 -12.83 6.68 -12.04
CA GLU A 181 -12.97 8.08 -12.51
C GLU A 181 -11.63 8.65 -13.05
N LEU A 182 -10.54 7.85 -13.07
CA LEU A 182 -9.26 8.19 -13.70
C LEU A 182 -9.36 8.09 -15.24
#